data_5263f70b2ffde664597ca1e070b1af3c
#
_entry.id   5263f70b2ffde664597ca1e070b1af3c
#
_cell.length_a   1.000
_cell.length_b   1.000
_cell.length_c   1.000
_cell.angle_alpha   90.00
_cell.angle_beta   90.00
_cell.angle_gamma   90.00
#
_symmetry.space_group_name_H-M   'P 1'
#
loop_
_entity.id
_entity.type
_entity.pdbx_description
1 polymer ?
#
loop_
_entity_poly.entity_id
_entity_poly.type
_entity_poly.pdbx_seq_one_letter_code
_entity_poly.pdbx_strand_id
1 'polypeptide(L)'
;MNKKKIIIGTAQFGMKYGISNISGKTKKNQIKKMLLYGKKKKLRYLDTSSNYGDAENILGKFKLNNWQIITKYKIDQALVKKGKILENLIRLIEKSKKKLRVKKIYAILLNNPDLILNRCGKELYESLKKVKKMGLISNFGYSIYNFSNLKKICKNFKPDIIQCPYNVFDRRLVTKNYLSFLKEKRIEIHVRSIFLQGLLLLPIKKLPKFHKKRRKIFVNWERWLFNNKLEPVDACLNFALQNKGIDKIVLGFNNLTHLKKIFKIKLNNKLIFPKNILSNNQKLINPNLW
;
A
#
# COMPACT_ATOMS: atom_id res chain seq x y z
N MET A 1 10.09 -14.08 -11.62
CA MET A 1 9.26 -13.14 -10.82
C MET A 1 8.86 -11.93 -11.65
N ASN A 2 7.65 -11.39 -11.45
CA ASN A 2 7.08 -10.39 -12.36
C ASN A 2 7.06 -8.98 -11.73
N LYS A 3 7.97 -8.11 -12.14
CA LYS A 3 8.01 -6.69 -11.70
C LYS A 3 6.80 -5.85 -12.20
N LYS A 4 5.99 -6.38 -13.13
CA LYS A 4 4.72 -5.74 -13.53
C LYS A 4 3.66 -5.73 -12.40
N LYS A 5 3.89 -6.49 -11.32
CA LYS A 5 3.09 -6.42 -10.09
C LYS A 5 3.28 -5.12 -9.30
N ILE A 6 4.27 -4.29 -9.64
CA ILE A 6 4.58 -3.06 -8.91
C ILE A 6 3.54 -1.98 -9.22
N ILE A 7 3.04 -1.37 -8.16
CA ILE A 7 2.22 -0.16 -8.14
C ILE A 7 3.08 1.00 -7.67
N ILE A 8 3.02 2.14 -8.33
CA ILE A 8 3.67 3.36 -7.85
C ILE A 8 2.83 3.98 -6.74
N GLY A 9 3.32 3.93 -5.51
CA GLY A 9 2.75 4.64 -4.37
C GLY A 9 3.10 6.13 -4.42
N THR A 10 2.14 6.99 -4.15
CA THR A 10 2.25 8.44 -4.41
C THR A 10 2.23 9.30 -3.14
N ALA A 11 2.35 8.72 -1.95
CA ALA A 11 2.35 9.47 -0.70
C ALA A 11 3.40 10.59 -0.70
N GLN A 12 4.62 10.30 -1.18
CA GLN A 12 5.72 11.27 -1.28
C GLN A 12 5.45 12.39 -2.29
N PHE A 13 4.47 12.22 -3.20
CA PHE A 13 4.13 13.28 -4.15
C PHE A 13 3.38 14.42 -3.47
N GLY A 14 2.56 14.12 -2.47
CA GLY A 14 1.72 15.11 -1.78
C GLY A 14 2.22 15.56 -0.41
N MET A 15 3.08 14.79 0.24
CA MET A 15 3.54 15.06 1.61
C MET A 15 4.94 14.49 1.87
N LYS A 16 5.62 14.99 2.92
CA LYS A 16 6.82 14.34 3.44
C LYS A 16 6.41 13.01 4.05
N TYR A 17 6.86 11.91 3.48
CA TYR A 17 6.47 10.56 3.91
C TYR A 17 7.64 9.59 3.91
N GLY A 18 7.76 8.80 4.98
CA GLY A 18 8.82 7.82 5.20
C GLY A 18 9.93 8.33 6.10
N ILE A 19 10.38 7.48 7.05
CA ILE A 19 11.42 7.82 8.05
C ILE A 19 12.76 8.13 7.39
N SER A 20 13.10 7.40 6.32
CA SER A 20 14.33 7.61 5.56
C SER A 20 14.27 8.77 4.57
N ASN A 21 13.11 9.44 4.46
CA ASN A 21 12.92 10.52 3.51
C ASN A 21 13.40 11.86 4.08
N ILE A 22 14.62 12.24 3.75
CA ILE A 22 15.19 13.56 4.09
C ILE A 22 14.86 14.64 3.06
N SER A 23 14.43 14.26 1.84
CA SER A 23 14.22 15.16 0.70
C SER A 23 12.83 15.84 0.70
N GLY A 24 11.92 15.44 1.63
CA GLY A 24 10.57 15.96 1.67
C GLY A 24 9.68 15.47 0.51
N LYS A 25 8.83 16.35 -0.02
CA LYS A 25 7.95 16.04 -1.15
C LYS A 25 8.75 15.83 -2.43
N THR A 26 8.32 14.87 -3.24
CA THR A 26 8.90 14.62 -4.56
C THR A 26 8.66 15.82 -5.50
N LYS A 27 9.71 16.34 -6.10
CA LYS A 27 9.63 17.45 -7.06
C LYS A 27 8.84 17.05 -8.31
N LYS A 28 8.03 17.96 -8.88
CA LYS A 28 7.15 17.71 -10.05
C LYS A 28 7.89 17.12 -11.26
N ASN A 29 9.12 17.59 -11.55
CA ASN A 29 9.93 17.06 -12.64
C ASN A 29 10.32 15.59 -12.42
N GLN A 30 10.59 15.18 -11.16
CA GLN A 30 10.86 13.78 -10.81
C GLN A 30 9.60 12.92 -10.98
N ILE A 31 8.43 13.44 -10.60
CA ILE A 31 7.15 12.75 -10.80
C ILE A 31 6.93 12.51 -12.29
N LYS A 32 7.06 13.53 -13.15
CA LYS A 32 6.96 13.41 -14.61
C LYS A 32 7.88 12.32 -15.15
N LYS A 33 9.16 12.36 -14.78
CA LYS A 33 10.16 11.38 -15.20
C LYS A 33 9.81 9.96 -14.74
N MET A 34 9.30 9.78 -13.49
CA MET A 34 8.88 8.48 -12.97
C MET A 34 7.64 7.93 -13.68
N LEU A 35 6.64 8.77 -13.98
CA LEU A 35 5.45 8.35 -14.72
C LEU A 35 5.82 7.89 -16.14
N LEU A 36 6.67 8.65 -16.84
CA LEU A 36 7.16 8.26 -18.17
C LEU A 36 7.96 6.95 -18.14
N TYR A 37 8.89 6.81 -17.18
CA TYR A 37 9.66 5.58 -17.01
C TYR A 37 8.78 4.39 -16.63
N GLY A 38 7.80 4.59 -15.75
CA GLY A 38 6.83 3.57 -15.37
C GLY A 38 6.04 3.05 -16.58
N LYS A 39 5.55 3.94 -17.47
CA LYS A 39 4.91 3.57 -18.75
C LYS A 39 5.85 2.74 -19.62
N LYS A 40 7.12 3.17 -19.81
CA LYS A 40 8.14 2.39 -20.54
C LYS A 40 8.34 0.99 -19.96
N LYS A 41 8.24 0.85 -18.64
CA LYS A 41 8.32 -0.45 -17.91
C LYS A 41 6.99 -1.19 -17.83
N LYS A 42 5.95 -0.73 -18.55
CA LYS A 42 4.60 -1.33 -18.59
C LYS A 42 3.92 -1.40 -17.21
N LEU A 43 4.25 -0.47 -16.30
CA LEU A 43 3.49 -0.26 -15.07
C LEU A 43 2.15 0.40 -15.42
N ARG A 44 1.08 -0.02 -14.73
CA ARG A 44 -0.28 0.43 -15.03
C ARG A 44 -1.01 1.05 -13.85
N TYR A 45 -0.46 0.94 -12.63
CA TYR A 45 -1.18 1.29 -11.40
C TYR A 45 -0.50 2.41 -10.63
N LEU A 46 -1.30 3.38 -10.18
CA LEU A 46 -0.92 4.40 -9.21
C LEU A 46 -1.77 4.22 -7.96
N ASP A 47 -1.11 4.20 -6.79
CA ASP A 47 -1.77 4.12 -5.50
C ASP A 47 -1.67 5.47 -4.79
N THR A 48 -2.80 6.13 -4.59
CA THR A 48 -2.91 7.41 -3.91
C THR A 48 -3.90 7.36 -2.75
N SER A 49 -4.21 8.50 -2.17
CA SER A 49 -5.24 8.68 -1.15
C SER A 49 -5.67 10.13 -1.08
N SER A 50 -6.93 10.39 -0.77
CA SER A 50 -7.41 11.74 -0.43
C SER A 50 -6.67 12.36 0.77
N ASN A 51 -6.04 11.52 1.60
CA ASN A 51 -5.28 11.93 2.80
C ASN A 51 -3.76 12.06 2.57
N TYR A 52 -3.29 11.96 1.31
CA TYR A 52 -1.87 12.15 0.98
C TYR A 52 -1.57 13.61 0.60
N GLY A 53 -2.07 14.56 1.38
CA GLY A 53 -1.91 15.99 1.13
C GLY A 53 -2.38 16.34 -0.29
N ASP A 54 -1.47 16.88 -1.10
CA ASP A 54 -1.77 17.38 -2.45
C ASP A 54 -1.57 16.36 -3.57
N ALA A 55 -1.35 15.06 -3.23
CA ALA A 55 -0.97 14.03 -4.20
C ALA A 55 -1.94 13.91 -5.38
N GLU A 56 -3.27 13.92 -5.13
CA GLU A 56 -4.28 13.82 -6.20
C GLU A 56 -4.23 15.04 -7.15
N ASN A 57 -4.12 16.26 -6.62
CA ASN A 57 -4.01 17.48 -7.44
C ASN A 57 -2.71 17.49 -8.25
N ILE A 58 -1.60 17.04 -7.65
CA ILE A 58 -0.30 16.96 -8.34
C ILE A 58 -0.37 15.94 -9.48
N LEU A 59 -0.94 14.78 -9.24
CA LEU A 59 -1.13 13.74 -10.26
C LEU A 59 -2.00 14.24 -11.42
N GLY A 60 -3.08 14.96 -11.14
CA GLY A 60 -3.98 15.53 -12.16
C GLY A 60 -3.34 16.57 -13.09
N LYS A 61 -2.11 17.02 -12.79
CA LYS A 61 -1.32 17.88 -13.70
C LYS A 61 -0.63 17.10 -14.81
N PHE A 62 -0.71 15.75 -14.79
CA PHE A 62 -0.10 14.89 -15.79
C PHE A 62 -1.17 14.10 -16.56
N LYS A 63 -0.87 13.67 -17.79
CA LYS A 63 -1.77 12.82 -18.58
C LYS A 63 -1.80 11.40 -17.99
N LEU A 64 -2.93 11.04 -17.32
CA LEU A 64 -3.11 9.76 -16.61
C LEU A 64 -3.88 8.72 -17.41
N ASN A 65 -4.18 8.94 -18.70
CA ASN A 65 -5.10 8.12 -19.52
C ASN A 65 -4.80 6.61 -19.51
N ASN A 66 -3.54 6.22 -19.31
CA ASN A 66 -3.13 4.81 -19.30
C ASN A 66 -2.82 4.29 -17.89
N TRP A 67 -3.20 5.05 -16.84
CA TRP A 67 -2.99 4.65 -15.46
C TRP A 67 -4.31 4.26 -14.79
N GLN A 68 -4.30 3.13 -14.14
CA GLN A 68 -5.35 2.67 -13.25
C GLN A 68 -5.12 3.24 -11.86
N ILE A 69 -6.01 4.13 -11.41
CA ILE A 69 -5.86 4.86 -10.16
C ILE A 69 -6.57 4.11 -9.04
N ILE A 70 -5.83 3.84 -7.98
CA ILE A 70 -6.35 3.34 -6.70
C ILE A 70 -6.25 4.51 -5.72
N THR A 71 -7.38 4.95 -5.16
CA THR A 71 -7.40 5.96 -4.10
C THR A 71 -8.03 5.43 -2.82
N LYS A 72 -7.84 6.14 -1.71
CA LYS A 72 -8.30 5.68 -0.40
C LYS A 72 -9.09 6.78 0.31
N TYR A 73 -10.15 6.36 0.98
CA TYR A 73 -10.96 7.24 1.81
C TYR A 73 -11.03 6.76 3.25
N LYS A 74 -10.96 7.72 4.18
CA LYS A 74 -11.40 7.52 5.56
C LYS A 74 -12.84 8.00 5.63
N ILE A 75 -13.76 7.09 5.88
CA ILE A 75 -15.18 7.44 6.02
C ILE A 75 -15.40 8.05 7.41
N ASP A 76 -16.05 9.19 7.45
CA ASP A 76 -16.41 9.85 8.69
C ASP A 76 -17.59 9.11 9.34
N GLN A 77 -17.45 8.78 10.63
CA GLN A 77 -18.52 8.14 11.40
C GLN A 77 -19.79 9.02 11.50
N ALA A 78 -19.64 10.34 11.54
CA ALA A 78 -20.76 11.26 11.58
C ALA A 78 -21.60 11.20 10.29
N LEU A 79 -20.96 10.99 9.14
CA LEU A 79 -21.63 10.84 7.84
C LEU A 79 -22.39 9.51 7.74
N VAL A 80 -21.86 8.46 8.38
CA VAL A 80 -22.50 7.15 8.46
C VAL A 80 -23.79 7.22 9.27
N LYS A 81 -23.81 8.00 10.36
CA LYS A 81 -24.98 8.17 11.23
C LYS A 81 -26.14 8.94 10.56
N LYS A 82 -25.87 9.74 9.52
CA LYS A 82 -26.88 10.62 8.87
C LYS A 82 -27.65 9.95 7.71
N GLY A 83 -27.49 8.65 7.46
CA GLY A 83 -28.18 7.93 6.37
C GLY A 83 -27.80 8.39 4.95
N LYS A 84 -26.72 9.19 4.81
CA LYS A 84 -26.30 9.78 3.52
C LYS A 84 -25.00 9.16 2.98
N ILE A 85 -24.83 7.84 3.20
CA ILE A 85 -23.59 7.16 2.87
C ILE A 85 -23.31 7.16 1.36
N LEU A 86 -24.32 6.84 0.55
CA LEU A 86 -24.20 6.80 -0.90
C LEU A 86 -23.84 8.18 -1.48
N GLU A 87 -24.56 9.23 -1.10
CA GLU A 87 -24.27 10.60 -1.54
C GLU A 87 -22.85 11.04 -1.19
N ASN A 88 -22.41 10.72 0.03
CA ASN A 88 -21.06 11.04 0.48
C ASN A 88 -19.97 10.28 -0.30
N LEU A 89 -20.19 9.00 -0.60
CA LEU A 89 -19.28 8.23 -1.44
C LEU A 89 -19.19 8.82 -2.84
N ILE A 90 -20.32 9.14 -3.46
CA ILE A 90 -20.35 9.78 -4.78
C ILE A 90 -19.58 11.10 -4.74
N ARG A 91 -19.84 11.97 -3.74
CA ARG A 91 -19.13 13.25 -3.58
C ARG A 91 -17.64 13.08 -3.42
N LEU A 92 -17.17 12.11 -2.63
CA LEU A 92 -15.74 11.82 -2.45
C LEU A 92 -15.12 11.33 -3.76
N ILE A 93 -15.79 10.46 -4.50
CA ILE A 93 -15.33 9.93 -5.78
C ILE A 93 -15.21 11.06 -6.81
N GLU A 94 -16.27 11.88 -6.96
CA GLU A 94 -16.26 13.00 -7.91
C GLU A 94 -15.19 14.05 -7.55
N LYS A 95 -14.99 14.35 -6.26
CA LYS A 95 -13.91 15.22 -5.79
C LYS A 95 -12.54 14.68 -6.19
N SER A 96 -12.30 13.37 -6.04
CA SER A 96 -11.03 12.74 -6.45
C SER A 96 -10.89 12.73 -7.98
N LYS A 97 -11.95 12.41 -8.73
CA LYS A 97 -11.94 12.46 -10.20
C LYS A 97 -11.59 13.86 -10.71
N LYS A 98 -12.19 14.90 -10.13
CA LYS A 98 -11.90 16.31 -10.46
C LYS A 98 -10.42 16.65 -10.20
N LYS A 99 -9.88 16.30 -9.02
CA LYS A 99 -8.47 16.54 -8.66
C LYS A 99 -7.51 15.79 -9.58
N LEU A 100 -7.79 14.51 -9.85
CA LEU A 100 -6.98 13.63 -10.69
C LEU A 100 -7.16 13.89 -12.18
N ARG A 101 -8.22 14.62 -12.59
CA ARG A 101 -8.62 14.85 -13.99
C ARG A 101 -8.81 13.53 -14.77
N VAL A 102 -9.52 12.59 -14.17
CA VAL A 102 -9.83 11.29 -14.77
C VAL A 102 -11.33 11.06 -14.84
N LYS A 103 -11.80 10.33 -15.87
CA LYS A 103 -13.22 9.99 -16.04
C LYS A 103 -13.67 8.91 -15.05
N LYS A 104 -12.80 7.97 -14.70
CA LYS A 104 -13.10 6.82 -13.84
C LYS A 104 -11.93 6.50 -12.90
N ILE A 105 -12.23 6.06 -11.70
CA ILE A 105 -11.25 5.53 -10.73
C ILE A 105 -11.26 3.99 -10.83
N TYR A 106 -10.07 3.37 -10.90
CA TYR A 106 -9.99 1.91 -10.96
C TYR A 106 -10.47 1.27 -9.67
N ALA A 107 -9.99 1.76 -8.51
CA ALA A 107 -10.44 1.23 -7.23
C ALA A 107 -10.46 2.29 -6.14
N ILE A 108 -11.44 2.18 -5.23
CA ILE A 108 -11.43 2.88 -3.95
C ILE A 108 -11.21 1.89 -2.81
N LEU A 109 -10.38 2.27 -1.83
CA LEU A 109 -10.14 1.46 -0.64
C LEU A 109 -10.56 2.24 0.62
N LEU A 110 -11.28 1.58 1.52
CA LEU A 110 -11.59 2.16 2.83
C LEU A 110 -10.38 2.00 3.75
N ASN A 111 -9.89 3.11 4.35
CA ASN A 111 -8.77 3.10 5.30
C ASN A 111 -9.17 2.71 6.73
N ASN A 112 -10.47 2.70 7.02
CA ASN A 112 -11.04 2.34 8.31
C ASN A 112 -12.14 1.29 8.12
N PRO A 113 -11.81 0.09 7.61
CA PRO A 113 -12.80 -0.92 7.21
C PRO A 113 -13.60 -1.50 8.36
N ASP A 114 -13.14 -1.38 9.61
CA ASP A 114 -13.89 -1.86 10.78
C ASP A 114 -15.26 -1.16 10.93
N LEU A 115 -15.44 0.03 10.35
CA LEU A 115 -16.74 0.69 10.29
C LEU A 115 -17.83 -0.17 9.62
N ILE A 116 -17.42 -1.07 8.70
CA ILE A 116 -18.39 -1.93 7.99
C ILE A 116 -18.98 -3.01 8.91
N LEU A 117 -18.39 -3.22 10.08
CA LEU A 117 -18.95 -4.12 11.11
C LEU A 117 -19.95 -3.45 12.05
N ASN A 118 -20.14 -2.14 11.92
CA ASN A 118 -21.08 -1.34 12.73
C ASN A 118 -22.51 -1.41 12.14
N ARG A 119 -23.49 -0.80 12.85
CA ARG A 119 -24.91 -0.76 12.46
C ARG A 119 -25.13 -0.41 10.98
N CYS A 120 -24.39 0.56 10.45
CA CYS A 120 -24.52 1.02 9.06
C CYS A 120 -23.63 0.25 8.07
N GLY A 121 -23.00 -0.85 8.48
CA GLY A 121 -22.07 -1.60 7.63
C GLY A 121 -22.73 -2.18 6.39
N LYS A 122 -23.96 -2.69 6.51
CA LYS A 122 -24.73 -3.19 5.36
C LYS A 122 -25.01 -2.06 4.35
N GLU A 123 -25.46 -0.88 4.82
CA GLU A 123 -25.70 0.27 3.96
C GLU A 123 -24.42 0.77 3.28
N LEU A 124 -23.30 0.82 4.01
CA LEU A 124 -22.00 1.18 3.45
C LEU A 124 -21.56 0.17 2.35
N TYR A 125 -21.75 -1.12 2.59
CA TYR A 125 -21.42 -2.15 1.60
C TYR A 125 -22.29 -2.06 0.36
N GLU A 126 -23.61 -1.90 0.52
CA GLU A 126 -24.54 -1.71 -0.61
C GLU A 126 -24.23 -0.41 -1.38
N SER A 127 -23.85 0.66 -0.68
CA SER A 127 -23.41 1.90 -1.31
C SER A 127 -22.13 1.72 -2.14
N LEU A 128 -21.15 0.93 -1.67
CA LEU A 128 -19.96 0.58 -2.45
C LEU A 128 -20.31 -0.21 -3.72
N LYS A 129 -21.25 -1.15 -3.62
CA LYS A 129 -21.75 -1.91 -4.79
C LYS A 129 -22.47 -0.99 -5.77
N LYS A 130 -23.30 -0.07 -5.28
CA LYS A 130 -24.02 0.91 -6.11
C LYS A 130 -23.08 1.81 -6.89
N VAL A 131 -22.07 2.43 -6.28
CA VAL A 131 -21.11 3.28 -7.00
C VAL A 131 -20.28 2.48 -8.02
N LYS A 132 -20.03 1.18 -7.78
CA LYS A 132 -19.43 0.27 -8.75
C LYS A 132 -20.39 0.00 -9.92
N LYS A 133 -21.65 -0.30 -9.66
CA LYS A 133 -22.71 -0.51 -10.69
C LYS A 133 -22.92 0.75 -11.53
N MET A 134 -22.85 1.94 -10.95
CA MET A 134 -22.93 3.24 -11.64
C MET A 134 -21.69 3.51 -12.53
N GLY A 135 -20.69 2.65 -12.53
CA GLY A 135 -19.48 2.82 -13.34
C GLY A 135 -18.50 3.89 -12.85
N LEU A 136 -18.73 4.50 -11.68
CA LEU A 136 -17.85 5.51 -11.10
C LEU A 136 -16.48 4.92 -10.71
N ILE A 137 -16.48 3.64 -10.31
CA ILE A 137 -15.30 2.85 -9.98
C ILE A 137 -15.40 1.47 -10.65
N SER A 138 -14.24 0.80 -10.82
CA SER A 138 -14.23 -0.61 -11.28
C SER A 138 -14.23 -1.59 -10.14
N ASN A 139 -13.56 -1.25 -9.03
CA ASN A 139 -13.40 -2.12 -7.86
C ASN A 139 -13.50 -1.31 -6.58
N PHE A 140 -13.85 -1.99 -5.48
CA PHE A 140 -13.70 -1.45 -4.14
C PHE A 140 -12.97 -2.44 -3.23
N GLY A 141 -12.43 -1.92 -2.13
CA GLY A 141 -11.71 -2.79 -1.20
C GLY A 141 -11.38 -2.11 0.12
N TYR A 142 -10.51 -2.77 0.88
CA TYR A 142 -10.12 -2.34 2.21
C TYR A 142 -8.62 -2.25 2.36
N SER A 143 -8.15 -1.15 2.96
CA SER A 143 -6.75 -0.98 3.35
C SER A 143 -6.63 -1.16 4.86
N ILE A 144 -5.99 -2.26 5.27
CA ILE A 144 -5.90 -2.67 6.66
C ILE A 144 -4.49 -2.52 7.23
N TYR A 145 -4.38 -2.29 8.53
CA TYR A 145 -3.17 -2.45 9.34
C TYR A 145 -3.32 -3.59 10.33
N ASN A 146 -4.53 -3.78 10.86
CA ASN A 146 -4.86 -4.87 11.75
C ASN A 146 -5.62 -5.97 10.99
N PHE A 147 -5.25 -7.21 11.25
CA PHE A 147 -5.85 -8.38 10.62
C PHE A 147 -6.97 -9.02 11.47
N SER A 148 -7.22 -8.55 12.71
CA SER A 148 -8.13 -9.21 13.65
C SER A 148 -9.53 -9.42 13.07
N ASN A 149 -10.08 -8.42 12.41
CA ASN A 149 -11.43 -8.47 11.83
C ASN A 149 -11.46 -8.89 10.36
N LEU A 150 -10.31 -9.16 9.73
CA LEU A 150 -10.22 -9.39 8.30
C LEU A 150 -11.14 -10.52 7.81
N LYS A 151 -11.09 -11.68 8.48
CA LYS A 151 -11.92 -12.83 8.09
C LYS A 151 -13.42 -12.52 8.23
N LYS A 152 -13.83 -11.87 9.33
CA LYS A 152 -15.21 -11.46 9.59
C LYS A 152 -15.71 -10.47 8.52
N ILE A 153 -14.90 -9.44 8.23
CA ILE A 153 -15.20 -8.46 7.18
C ILE A 153 -15.36 -9.14 5.82
N CYS A 154 -14.39 -9.95 5.39
CA CYS A 154 -14.42 -10.56 4.06
C CYS A 154 -15.48 -11.68 3.90
N LYS A 155 -15.94 -12.30 5.00
CA LYS A 155 -17.06 -13.24 4.95
C LYS A 155 -18.39 -12.53 4.70
N ASN A 156 -18.65 -11.42 5.40
CA ASN A 156 -19.93 -10.72 5.38
C ASN A 156 -20.00 -9.63 4.31
N PHE A 157 -18.87 -9.00 3.99
CA PHE A 157 -18.76 -7.83 3.12
C PHE A 157 -17.55 -8.00 2.18
N LYS A 158 -17.67 -8.97 1.27
CA LYS A 158 -16.59 -9.37 0.37
C LYS A 158 -16.12 -8.20 -0.50
N PRO A 159 -14.85 -7.75 -0.41
CA PRO A 159 -14.27 -6.77 -1.31
C PRO A 159 -13.70 -7.41 -2.58
N ASP A 160 -13.38 -6.58 -3.58
CA ASP A 160 -12.57 -7.00 -4.72
C ASP A 160 -11.08 -7.03 -4.34
N ILE A 161 -10.62 -6.10 -3.47
CA ILE A 161 -9.20 -5.88 -3.14
C ILE A 161 -9.01 -5.77 -1.64
N ILE A 162 -7.99 -6.45 -1.13
CA ILE A 162 -7.40 -6.18 0.20
C ILE A 162 -6.01 -5.61 0.03
N GLN A 163 -5.76 -4.44 0.63
CA GLN A 163 -4.42 -3.87 0.73
C GLN A 163 -3.92 -3.94 2.17
N CYS A 164 -2.80 -4.63 2.42
CA CYS A 164 -2.28 -4.91 3.76
C CYS A 164 -0.75 -4.78 3.84
N PRO A 165 -0.17 -4.60 5.05
CA PRO A 165 1.27 -4.62 5.22
C PRO A 165 1.83 -6.03 5.00
N TYR A 166 3.02 -6.10 4.38
CA TYR A 166 3.81 -7.32 4.25
C TYR A 166 5.27 -6.98 4.01
N ASN A 167 6.15 -7.41 4.90
CA ASN A 167 7.60 -7.20 4.78
C ASN A 167 8.36 -8.24 5.60
N VAL A 168 9.68 -8.18 5.58
CA VAL A 168 10.56 -9.15 6.25
C VAL A 168 10.32 -9.28 7.75
N PHE A 169 9.83 -8.21 8.42
CA PHE A 169 9.46 -8.23 9.84
C PHE A 169 7.99 -8.56 10.05
N ASP A 170 7.09 -8.05 9.19
CA ASP A 170 5.64 -8.30 9.29
C ASP A 170 5.21 -9.35 8.27
N ARG A 171 5.10 -10.59 8.73
CA ARG A 171 4.70 -11.74 7.90
C ARG A 171 3.29 -12.23 8.25
N ARG A 172 2.49 -11.47 9.03
CA ARG A 172 1.17 -11.88 9.52
C ARG A 172 0.24 -12.37 8.40
N LEU A 173 0.32 -11.77 7.21
CA LEU A 173 -0.45 -12.18 6.04
C LEU A 173 -0.30 -13.68 5.76
N VAL A 174 0.91 -14.24 5.91
CA VAL A 174 1.23 -15.64 5.64
C VAL A 174 1.17 -16.48 6.91
N THR A 175 1.84 -16.06 7.99
CA THR A 175 1.97 -16.86 9.22
C THR A 175 0.66 -17.10 9.97
N LYS A 176 -0.39 -16.31 9.67
CA LYS A 176 -1.73 -16.44 10.24
C LYS A 176 -2.77 -16.94 9.22
N ASN A 177 -2.32 -17.52 8.11
CA ASN A 177 -3.16 -18.11 7.04
C ASN A 177 -4.17 -17.13 6.40
N TYR A 178 -3.90 -15.81 6.47
CA TYR A 178 -4.77 -14.83 5.81
C TYR A 178 -4.60 -14.85 4.29
N LEU A 179 -3.39 -15.13 3.79
CA LEU A 179 -3.12 -15.23 2.35
C LEU A 179 -4.00 -16.33 1.72
N SER A 180 -3.96 -17.54 2.27
CA SER A 180 -4.74 -18.69 1.77
C SER A 180 -6.24 -18.39 1.80
N PHE A 181 -6.74 -17.84 2.92
CA PHE A 181 -8.14 -17.42 3.06
C PHE A 181 -8.56 -16.40 1.99
N LEU A 182 -7.75 -15.38 1.73
CA LEU A 182 -8.07 -14.35 0.72
C LEU A 182 -8.05 -14.93 -0.69
N LYS A 183 -7.13 -15.83 -1.00
CA LYS A 183 -7.05 -16.51 -2.31
C LYS A 183 -8.24 -17.44 -2.53
N GLU A 184 -8.63 -18.21 -1.55
CA GLU A 184 -9.85 -19.03 -1.57
C GLU A 184 -11.10 -18.19 -1.89
N LYS A 185 -11.18 -16.98 -1.31
CA LYS A 185 -12.27 -16.03 -1.57
C LYS A 185 -12.12 -15.30 -2.91
N ARG A 186 -11.05 -15.55 -3.70
CA ARG A 186 -10.75 -14.85 -4.96
C ARG A 186 -10.69 -13.32 -4.79
N ILE A 187 -10.04 -12.87 -3.71
CA ILE A 187 -9.82 -11.46 -3.41
C ILE A 187 -8.42 -11.07 -3.88
N GLU A 188 -8.30 -9.98 -4.63
CA GLU A 188 -6.99 -9.48 -5.10
C GLU A 188 -6.20 -8.91 -3.91
N ILE A 189 -4.92 -9.32 -3.78
CA ILE A 189 -4.08 -9.00 -2.63
C ILE A 189 -3.00 -7.99 -3.04
N HIS A 190 -3.10 -6.78 -2.52
CA HIS A 190 -2.10 -5.74 -2.66
C HIS A 190 -1.29 -5.63 -1.37
N VAL A 191 0.02 -5.77 -1.44
CA VAL A 191 0.87 -5.55 -0.27
C VAL A 191 1.56 -4.20 -0.34
N ARG A 192 1.71 -3.59 0.83
CA ARG A 192 2.42 -2.32 1.02
C ARG A 192 3.40 -2.38 2.17
N SER A 193 4.11 -1.29 2.41
CA SER A 193 5.08 -1.17 3.51
C SER A 193 6.22 -2.18 3.45
N ILE A 194 6.63 -2.61 2.25
CA ILE A 194 7.70 -3.61 2.11
C ILE A 194 9.05 -3.10 2.63
N PHE A 195 9.25 -1.78 2.68
CA PHE A 195 10.40 -1.12 3.29
C PHE A 195 10.10 -0.60 4.70
N LEU A 196 8.91 -0.86 5.25
CA LEU A 196 8.45 -0.38 6.57
C LEU A 196 8.69 1.14 6.72
N GLN A 197 8.13 1.94 5.81
CA GLN A 197 8.36 3.40 5.68
C GLN A 197 9.85 3.81 5.54
N GLY A 198 10.69 2.91 5.04
CA GLY A 198 12.13 3.13 4.89
C GLY A 198 12.95 2.68 6.10
N LEU A 199 12.32 2.25 7.20
CA LEU A 199 13.00 1.77 8.40
C LEU A 199 13.94 0.59 8.12
N LEU A 200 13.52 -0.35 7.25
CA LEU A 200 14.32 -1.51 6.85
C LEU A 200 15.52 -1.17 5.98
N LEU A 201 15.61 0.06 5.47
CA LEU A 201 16.69 0.54 4.64
C LEU A 201 17.76 1.32 5.42
N LEU A 202 17.48 1.62 6.71
CA LEU A 202 18.39 2.39 7.55
C LEU A 202 19.42 1.48 8.21
N PRO A 203 20.70 1.88 8.26
CA PRO A 203 21.69 1.19 9.10
C PRO A 203 21.36 1.40 10.58
N ILE A 204 21.75 0.44 11.43
CA ILE A 204 21.43 0.45 12.87
C ILE A 204 21.84 1.77 13.55
N LYS A 205 22.97 2.35 13.17
CA LYS A 205 23.44 3.64 13.73
C LYS A 205 22.47 4.80 13.47
N LYS A 206 21.61 4.72 12.46
CA LYS A 206 20.61 5.73 12.08
C LYS A 206 19.20 5.38 12.55
N LEU A 207 19.02 4.34 13.36
CA LEU A 207 17.70 3.98 13.88
C LEU A 207 17.12 5.10 14.75
N PRO A 208 15.84 5.49 14.55
CA PRO A 208 15.13 6.44 15.42
C PRO A 208 15.14 5.98 16.89
N LYS A 209 15.16 6.94 17.83
CA LYS A 209 15.17 6.66 19.28
C LYS A 209 14.06 5.69 19.71
N PHE A 210 12.86 5.85 19.13
CA PHE A 210 11.70 5.00 19.37
C PHE A 210 11.95 3.50 19.10
N HIS A 211 12.86 3.17 18.18
CA HIS A 211 13.19 1.79 17.80
C HIS A 211 14.43 1.22 18.52
N LYS A 212 15.19 2.04 19.28
CA LYS A 212 16.42 1.58 19.95
C LYS A 212 16.18 0.40 20.91
N LYS A 213 15.04 0.38 21.63
CA LYS A 213 14.65 -0.75 22.51
C LYS A 213 14.46 -2.08 21.76
N ARG A 214 14.39 -2.06 20.42
CA ARG A 214 14.20 -3.24 19.55
C ARG A 214 15.43 -3.53 18.70
N ARG A 215 16.59 -3.03 19.14
CA ARG A 215 17.86 -3.12 18.36
C ARG A 215 18.20 -4.54 17.92
N LYS A 216 17.91 -5.57 18.74
CA LYS A 216 18.25 -6.97 18.48
C LYS A 216 17.75 -7.46 17.11
N ILE A 217 16.51 -7.14 16.72
CA ILE A 217 15.95 -7.57 15.43
C ILE A 217 16.65 -6.91 14.24
N PHE A 218 17.12 -5.65 14.41
CA PHE A 218 17.86 -4.93 13.36
C PHE A 218 19.28 -5.46 13.24
N VAL A 219 19.93 -5.85 14.34
CA VAL A 219 21.24 -6.55 14.32
C VAL A 219 21.13 -7.86 13.55
N ASN A 220 20.09 -8.66 13.82
CA ASN A 220 19.86 -9.90 13.08
C ASN A 220 19.61 -9.63 11.58
N TRP A 221 18.87 -8.54 11.27
CA TRP A 221 18.62 -8.12 9.89
C TRP A 221 19.89 -7.72 9.17
N GLU A 222 20.74 -6.85 9.74
CA GLU A 222 22.01 -6.45 9.11
C GLU A 222 22.98 -7.64 8.96
N ARG A 223 23.08 -8.51 9.98
CA ARG A 223 23.89 -9.73 9.90
C ARG A 223 23.44 -10.64 8.76
N TRP A 224 22.12 -10.82 8.62
CA TRP A 224 21.59 -11.63 7.54
C TRP A 224 21.85 -11.01 6.16
N LEU A 225 21.71 -9.70 6.01
CA LEU A 225 22.05 -8.98 4.78
C LEU A 225 23.53 -9.17 4.42
N PHE A 226 24.42 -8.99 5.40
CA PHE A 226 25.85 -9.14 5.22
C PHE A 226 26.23 -10.56 4.76
N ASN A 227 25.72 -11.59 5.43
CA ASN A 227 25.99 -12.99 5.09
C ASN A 227 25.48 -13.38 3.69
N ASN A 228 24.40 -12.72 3.21
CA ASN A 228 23.85 -12.98 1.88
C ASN A 228 24.37 -11.99 0.81
N LYS A 229 25.27 -11.07 1.16
CA LYS A 229 25.83 -10.03 0.27
C LYS A 229 24.72 -9.23 -0.44
N LEU A 230 23.67 -8.82 0.30
CA LEU A 230 22.50 -8.14 -0.23
C LEU A 230 22.34 -6.72 0.32
N GLU A 231 21.97 -5.81 -0.56
CA GLU A 231 21.44 -4.51 -0.16
C GLU A 231 20.02 -4.66 0.44
N PRO A 232 19.67 -3.85 1.47
CA PRO A 232 18.34 -3.93 2.11
C PRO A 232 17.18 -3.83 1.13
N VAL A 233 17.30 -2.98 0.11
CA VAL A 233 16.24 -2.79 -0.90
C VAL A 233 16.03 -4.03 -1.75
N ASP A 234 17.13 -4.73 -2.09
CA ASP A 234 17.11 -5.96 -2.88
C ASP A 234 16.45 -7.09 -2.10
N ALA A 235 16.84 -7.23 -0.83
CA ALA A 235 16.27 -8.23 0.07
C ALA A 235 14.77 -8.01 0.29
N CYS A 236 14.32 -6.79 0.61
CA CYS A 236 12.90 -6.49 0.81
C CYS A 236 12.06 -6.74 -0.45
N LEU A 237 12.58 -6.37 -1.64
CA LEU A 237 11.86 -6.60 -2.89
C LEU A 237 11.77 -8.09 -3.21
N ASN A 238 12.87 -8.84 -3.07
CA ASN A 238 12.90 -10.29 -3.26
C ASN A 238 11.91 -10.97 -2.33
N PHE A 239 11.89 -10.60 -1.03
CA PHE A 239 10.92 -11.13 -0.06
C PHE A 239 9.47 -10.99 -0.53
N ALA A 240 9.08 -9.80 -0.98
CA ALA A 240 7.71 -9.57 -1.41
C ALA A 240 7.37 -10.28 -2.74
N LEU A 241 8.30 -10.30 -3.70
CA LEU A 241 8.09 -10.89 -5.02
C LEU A 241 8.16 -12.41 -5.06
N GLN A 242 8.85 -13.06 -4.12
CA GLN A 242 8.89 -14.52 -4.00
C GLN A 242 7.51 -15.12 -3.73
N ASN A 243 6.65 -14.39 -3.02
CA ASN A 243 5.31 -14.89 -2.70
C ASN A 243 4.40 -14.78 -3.92
N LYS A 244 4.15 -15.94 -4.57
CA LYS A 244 3.30 -16.04 -5.77
C LYS A 244 1.84 -15.63 -5.50
N GLY A 245 1.35 -15.80 -4.26
CA GLY A 245 -0.01 -15.44 -3.84
C GLY A 245 -0.29 -13.94 -3.78
N ILE A 246 0.75 -13.10 -3.77
CA ILE A 246 0.60 -11.63 -3.81
C ILE A 246 0.37 -11.18 -5.26
N ASP A 247 -0.70 -10.40 -5.48
CA ASP A 247 -1.06 -9.93 -6.82
C ASP A 247 -0.35 -8.62 -7.17
N LYS A 248 -0.26 -7.66 -6.24
CA LYS A 248 0.38 -6.35 -6.45
C LYS A 248 1.23 -5.92 -5.24
N ILE A 249 2.21 -5.06 -5.50
CA ILE A 249 3.14 -4.52 -4.49
C ILE A 249 3.22 -3.01 -4.64
N VAL A 250 2.79 -2.28 -3.61
CA VAL A 250 2.82 -0.80 -3.58
C VAL A 250 4.18 -0.33 -3.09
N LEU A 251 4.90 0.43 -3.91
CA LEU A 251 6.20 1.02 -3.63
C LEU A 251 6.16 2.54 -3.76
N GLY A 252 6.59 3.24 -2.71
CA GLY A 252 6.83 4.68 -2.76
C GLY A 252 8.22 5.01 -3.28
N PHE A 253 8.34 6.13 -3.99
CA PHE A 253 9.59 6.61 -4.59
C PHE A 253 9.76 8.10 -4.39
N ASN A 254 10.95 8.55 -3.98
CA ASN A 254 11.27 9.98 -3.86
C ASN A 254 11.79 10.57 -5.18
N ASN A 255 12.35 9.73 -6.07
CA ASN A 255 12.92 10.17 -7.34
C ASN A 255 13.02 9.03 -8.36
N LEU A 256 13.38 9.37 -9.60
CA LEU A 256 13.54 8.40 -10.70
C LEU A 256 14.64 7.37 -10.43
N THR A 257 15.73 7.74 -9.74
CA THR A 257 16.85 6.83 -9.45
C THR A 257 16.37 5.66 -8.58
N HIS A 258 15.55 5.93 -7.57
CA HIS A 258 14.96 4.88 -6.75
C HIS A 258 14.08 3.93 -7.57
N LEU A 259 13.24 4.46 -8.47
CA LEU A 259 12.42 3.62 -9.36
C LEU A 259 13.29 2.79 -10.31
N LYS A 260 14.31 3.38 -10.92
CA LYS A 260 15.26 2.66 -11.80
C LYS A 260 16.00 1.54 -11.06
N LYS A 261 16.43 1.78 -9.79
CA LYS A 261 17.09 0.78 -8.96
C LYS A 261 16.24 -0.48 -8.83
N ILE A 262 14.93 -0.35 -8.56
CA ILE A 262 14.00 -1.50 -8.45
C ILE A 262 14.02 -2.40 -9.70
N PHE A 263 14.11 -1.79 -10.90
CA PHE A 263 14.15 -2.57 -12.14
C PHE A 263 15.51 -3.24 -12.43
N LYS A 264 16.59 -2.75 -11.82
CA LYS A 264 17.93 -3.34 -11.94
C LYS A 264 18.13 -4.53 -11.00
N ILE A 265 17.35 -4.66 -9.92
CA ILE A 265 17.50 -5.72 -8.91
C ILE A 265 17.37 -7.09 -9.58
N LYS A 266 18.36 -7.96 -9.39
CA LYS A 266 18.29 -9.38 -9.75
C LYS A 266 17.36 -10.10 -8.78
N LEU A 267 16.41 -10.85 -9.31
CA LEU A 267 15.44 -11.56 -8.50
C LEU A 267 15.96 -12.98 -8.21
N ASN A 268 15.99 -13.32 -6.92
CA ASN A 268 16.47 -14.61 -6.43
C ASN A 268 15.35 -15.32 -5.63
N ASN A 269 14.83 -16.44 -6.17
CA ASN A 269 13.77 -17.23 -5.55
C ASN A 269 14.27 -18.15 -4.43
N LYS A 270 15.58 -18.29 -4.28
CA LYS A 270 16.20 -19.23 -3.32
C LYS A 270 16.54 -18.57 -1.97
N LEU A 271 16.23 -17.26 -1.79
CA LEU A 271 16.52 -16.58 -0.54
C LEU A 271 15.61 -17.10 0.59
N ILE A 272 16.25 -17.55 1.66
CA ILE A 272 15.57 -18.01 2.88
C ILE A 272 15.67 -16.90 3.92
N PHE A 273 14.51 -16.36 4.31
CA PHE A 273 14.43 -15.29 5.31
C PHE A 273 14.23 -15.89 6.72
N PRO A 274 15.15 -15.65 7.66
CA PRO A 274 15.14 -16.32 8.96
C PRO A 274 13.96 -15.91 9.84
N LYS A 275 13.59 -16.78 10.78
CA LYS A 275 12.48 -16.51 11.72
C LYS A 275 12.84 -15.45 12.78
N ASN A 276 14.10 -15.30 13.14
CA ASN A 276 14.58 -14.37 14.17
C ASN A 276 14.49 -12.88 13.79
N ILE A 277 14.10 -12.57 12.54
CA ILE A 277 13.75 -11.22 12.09
C ILE A 277 12.23 -11.01 11.94
N LEU A 278 11.42 -12.01 12.25
CA LEU A 278 9.97 -11.87 12.28
C LEU A 278 9.52 -11.20 13.58
N SER A 279 8.52 -10.31 13.49
CA SER A 279 7.96 -9.63 14.66
C SER A 279 6.44 -9.57 14.62
N ASN A 280 5.82 -9.80 15.78
CA ASN A 280 4.40 -9.50 16.01
C ASN A 280 4.21 -8.21 16.84
N ASN A 281 5.30 -7.52 17.20
CA ASN A 281 5.25 -6.31 18.00
C ASN A 281 4.63 -5.15 17.20
N GLN A 282 3.39 -4.77 17.53
CA GLN A 282 2.66 -3.72 16.82
C GLN A 282 3.40 -2.38 16.82
N LYS A 283 4.08 -2.02 17.91
CA LYS A 283 4.91 -0.80 17.98
C LYS A 283 6.14 -0.83 17.05
N LEU A 284 6.47 -1.97 16.44
CA LEU A 284 7.51 -2.08 15.42
C LEU A 284 6.92 -2.12 14.00
N ILE A 285 5.90 -2.96 13.80
CA ILE A 285 5.41 -3.28 12.45
C ILE A 285 4.25 -2.42 11.98
N ASN A 286 3.66 -1.60 12.88
CA ASN A 286 2.56 -0.70 12.53
C ASN A 286 3.01 0.77 12.63
N PRO A 287 3.31 1.42 11.50
CA PRO A 287 3.75 2.82 11.48
C PRO A 287 2.74 3.85 12.01
N ASN A 288 1.48 3.50 12.18
CA ASN A 288 0.49 4.39 12.79
C ASN A 288 0.70 4.55 14.31
N LEU A 289 1.59 3.77 14.91
CA LEU A 289 1.92 3.79 16.33
C LEU A 289 3.29 4.41 16.62
N TRP A 290 3.90 5.09 15.65
CA TRP A 290 5.22 5.72 15.77
C TRP A 290 5.14 7.21 16.07
#